data_c486502e36d18091a17bbb1ad6a3e242
#
_entry.id   c486502e36d18091a17bbb1ad6a3e242
#
_cell.length_a   1.000
_cell.length_b   1.000
_cell.length_c   1.000
_cell.angle_alpha   90.00
_cell.angle_beta   90.00
_cell.angle_gamma   90.00
#
_symmetry.space_group_name_H-M   'P 1'
#
loop_
_entity.id
_entity.type
_entity.pdbx_description
1 polymer ?
#
loop_
_entity_poly.entity_id
_entity_poly.type
_entity_poly.pdbx_seq_one_letter_code
_entity_poly.pdbx_strand_id
1 'polypeptide(L)' 'MPQYFFHIHVDEEVARDPIGIDLRDLNHAIAEANKARLEIMDEEALDQLWLEIMDESGRVVAKVG' A
#
# COMPACT_ATOMS: atom_id res chain seq x y z
N MET A 1 -2.84 -4.14 17.54
CA MET A 1 -1.91 -4.34 16.46
C MET A 1 -1.62 -3.01 15.79
N PRO A 2 -0.43 -2.80 15.23
CA PRO A 2 -0.13 -1.54 14.56
C PRO A 2 -1.04 -1.34 13.35
N GLN A 3 -1.28 -0.08 13.03
CA GLN A 3 -2.10 0.31 11.90
C GLN A 3 -1.19 0.82 10.77
N TYR A 4 -1.48 0.38 9.55
CA TYR A 4 -0.72 0.78 8.37
C TYR A 4 -1.66 1.40 7.33
N PHE A 5 -1.13 2.34 6.57
CA PHE A 5 -1.87 3.04 5.53
C PHE A 5 -1.21 2.77 4.19
N PHE A 6 -1.98 2.34 3.22
CA PHE A 6 -1.49 2.03 1.88
C PHE A 6 -1.90 3.12 0.91
N HIS A 7 -0.94 3.95 0.53
CA HIS A 7 -1.19 4.99 -0.48
C HIS A 7 -0.79 4.43 -1.83
N ILE A 8 -1.71 4.52 -2.79
CA ILE A 8 -1.54 3.92 -4.11
C ILE A 8 -1.08 4.99 -5.09
N HIS A 9 0.04 4.73 -5.76
CA HIS A 9 0.61 5.63 -6.74
C HIS A 9 0.46 5.05 -8.14
N VAL A 10 -0.25 5.77 -9.02
CA VAL A 10 -0.43 5.40 -10.42
C VAL A 10 -0.10 6.63 -11.24
N ASP A 11 0.95 6.56 -12.05
CA ASP A 11 1.44 7.69 -12.82
C ASP A 11 1.72 8.88 -11.88
N GLU A 12 1.06 10.00 -12.09
CA GLU A 12 1.23 11.19 -11.25
C GLU A 12 0.15 11.31 -10.18
N GLU A 13 -0.74 10.35 -10.11
CA GLU A 13 -1.84 10.38 -9.16
C GLU A 13 -1.55 9.55 -7.93
N VAL A 14 -2.05 10.00 -6.80
CA VAL A 14 -1.91 9.30 -5.52
C VAL A 14 -3.29 9.14 -4.89
N ALA A 15 -3.69 7.90 -4.68
CA ALA A 15 -4.91 7.60 -3.93
C ALA A 15 -4.51 7.32 -2.49
N ARG A 16 -4.83 8.23 -1.59
CA ARG A 16 -4.47 8.11 -0.19
C ARG A 16 -5.49 7.26 0.56
N ASP A 17 -4.97 6.47 1.49
CA ASP A 17 -5.79 5.61 2.35
C ASP A 17 -6.15 6.41 3.62
N PRO A 18 -7.42 6.79 3.81
CA PRO A 18 -7.80 7.58 4.98
C PRO A 18 -8.14 6.73 6.20
N ILE A 19 -8.22 5.42 6.05
CA ILE A 19 -8.71 4.53 7.10
C ILE A 19 -7.61 3.70 7.74
N GLY A 20 -6.77 3.10 6.91
CA GLY A 20 -5.72 2.20 7.38
C GLY A 20 -6.23 0.80 7.68
N ILE A 21 -5.32 -0.09 8.01
CA ILE A 21 -5.62 -1.47 8.33
C ILE A 21 -4.70 -1.95 9.46
N ASP A 22 -5.27 -2.70 10.40
CA ASP A 22 -4.50 -3.29 11.50
C ASP A 22 -3.84 -4.57 11.02
N LEU A 23 -2.51 -4.62 11.13
CA LEU A 23 -1.74 -5.78 10.72
C LEU A 23 -0.69 -6.09 11.78
N ARG A 24 -0.28 -7.34 11.83
CA ARG A 24 0.62 -7.84 12.87
C ARG A 24 1.95 -7.09 12.91
N ASP A 25 2.56 -6.91 11.76
CA ASP A 25 3.87 -6.28 11.66
C ASP A 25 4.09 -5.77 10.23
N LEU A 26 5.25 -5.16 10.01
CA LEU A 26 5.59 -4.60 8.70
C LEU A 26 5.71 -5.67 7.62
N ASN A 27 6.23 -6.84 7.94
CA ASN A 27 6.35 -7.92 6.97
C ASN A 27 4.97 -8.35 6.46
N HIS A 28 3.99 -8.42 7.36
CA HIS A 28 2.62 -8.73 6.99
C HIS A 28 2.03 -7.61 6.12
N ALA A 29 2.33 -6.35 6.45
CA ALA A 29 1.87 -5.22 5.66
C ALA A 29 2.44 -5.25 4.24
N ILE A 30 3.71 -5.59 4.10
CA ILE A 30 4.35 -5.72 2.79
C ILE A 30 3.70 -6.83 1.97
N ALA A 31 3.42 -7.97 2.59
CA ALA A 31 2.76 -9.09 1.91
C ALA A 31 1.36 -8.69 1.42
N GLU A 32 0.60 -8.00 2.26
CA GLU A 32 -0.74 -7.53 1.88
C GLU A 32 -0.67 -6.48 0.76
N ALA A 33 0.31 -5.59 0.82
CA ALA A 33 0.50 -4.57 -0.22
C ALA A 33 0.85 -5.20 -1.56
N ASN A 34 1.71 -6.22 -1.57
CA ASN A 34 2.05 -6.95 -2.79
C ASN A 34 0.83 -7.61 -3.41
N LYS A 35 0.02 -8.24 -2.57
CA LYS A 35 -1.21 -8.90 -3.01
C LYS A 35 -2.19 -7.88 -3.60
N ALA A 36 -2.41 -6.77 -2.90
CA ALA A 36 -3.31 -5.73 -3.36
C ALA A 36 -2.81 -5.12 -4.67
N ARG A 37 -1.51 -4.91 -4.79
CA ARG A 37 -0.91 -4.35 -5.99
C ARG A 37 -1.21 -5.21 -7.21
N LEU A 38 -0.99 -6.51 -7.10
CA LEU A 38 -1.22 -7.43 -8.21
C LEU A 38 -2.70 -7.50 -8.60
N GLU A 39 -3.59 -7.49 -7.61
CA GLU A 39 -5.02 -7.51 -7.86
C GLU A 39 -5.48 -6.25 -8.59
N ILE A 40 -5.02 -5.08 -8.16
CA ILE A 40 -5.38 -3.81 -8.77
C ILE A 40 -4.83 -3.73 -10.20
N MET A 41 -3.59 -4.13 -10.41
CA MET A 41 -2.98 -4.12 -11.73
C MET A 41 -3.76 -5.00 -12.71
N ASP A 42 -4.22 -6.14 -12.24
CA ASP A 42 -5.01 -7.06 -13.06
C ASP A 42 -6.39 -6.49 -13.38
N GLU A 43 -7.10 -6.00 -12.37
CA GLU A 43 -8.45 -5.47 -12.54
C GLU A 43 -8.49 -4.22 -13.41
N GLU A 44 -7.50 -3.34 -13.26
CA GLU A 44 -7.46 -2.07 -13.98
C GLU A 44 -6.60 -2.13 -15.24
N ALA A 45 -6.01 -3.29 -15.54
CA ALA A 45 -5.12 -3.48 -16.69
C ALA A 45 -3.98 -2.46 -16.71
N LEU A 46 -3.35 -2.24 -15.56
CA LEU A 46 -2.27 -1.28 -15.40
C LEU A 46 -0.91 -1.94 -15.62
N ASP A 47 0.02 -1.21 -16.23
CA ASP A 47 1.38 -1.67 -16.42
C ASP A 47 2.26 -1.36 -15.21
N GLN A 48 1.96 -0.26 -14.53
CA GLN A 48 2.75 0.21 -13.41
C GLN A 48 1.85 0.70 -12.28
N LEU A 49 2.24 0.33 -11.08
CA LEU A 49 1.55 0.76 -9.89
C LEU A 49 2.45 0.44 -8.70
N TRP A 50 2.58 1.37 -7.77
CA TRP A 50 3.33 1.08 -6.55
C TRP A 50 2.58 1.60 -5.34
N LEU A 51 2.83 0.99 -4.20
CA LEU A 51 2.21 1.37 -2.95
C LEU A 51 3.25 1.90 -1.98
N GLU A 52 2.85 2.91 -1.24
CA GLU A 52 3.63 3.47 -0.16
C GLU A 52 2.96 3.03 1.13
N ILE A 53 3.72 2.39 2.01
CA ILE A 53 3.20 1.96 3.29
C ILE A 53 3.64 2.94 4.35
N MET A 54 2.67 3.51 5.07
CA MET A 54 2.91 4.49 6.12
C MET A 54 2.41 3.92 7.44
N ASP A 55 3.13 4.19 8.52
CA ASP A 55 2.70 3.75 9.85
C ASP A 55 1.81 4.80 10.53
N GLU A 56 1.37 4.49 11.75
CA GLU A 56 0.48 5.36 12.52
C GLU A 56 1.09 6.73 12.83
N SER A 57 2.41 6.82 12.83
CA SER A 57 3.10 8.08 13.12
C SER A 57 3.21 8.99 11.90
N GLY A 58 2.78 8.51 10.74
CA GLY A 58 2.91 9.24 9.49
C GLY A 58 4.24 9.04 8.80
N ARG A 59 5.00 8.03 9.21
CA ARG A 59 6.29 7.72 8.61
C ARG A 59 6.13 6.69 7.49
N VAL A 60 6.77 6.93 6.36
CA VAL A 60 6.83 5.96 5.29
C VAL A 60 7.81 4.86 5.70
N VAL A 61 7.32 3.64 5.81
CA VAL A 61 8.13 2.51 6.28
C VAL A 61 8.50 1.52 5.19
N ALA A 62 7.83 1.57 4.04
CA ALA A 62 8.15 0.70 2.91
C ALA A 62 7.51 1.21 1.62
N LYS A 63 8.07 0.76 0.50
CA LYS A 63 7.50 0.98 -0.82
C LYS A 63 7.46 -0.37 -1.52
N VAL A 64 6.35 -0.65 -2.22
CA VAL A 64 6.13 -1.93 -2.87
C VAL A 64 5.81 -1.72 -4.34
N GLY A 65 6.59 -2.34 -5.20
CA GLY A 65 6.46 -2.22 -6.66
C GLY A 65 7.62 -1.46 -7.29
#